data_e14097810bb826240b7e6a02ae53f821
#
_entry.id   e14097810bb826240b7e6a02ae53f821
#
_cell.length_a   1.000
_cell.length_b   1.000
_cell.length_c   1.000
_cell.angle_alpha   90.00
_cell.angle_beta   90.00
_cell.angle_gamma   90.00
#
_symmetry.space_group_name_H-M   'P 1'
#
loop_
_entity.id
_entity.type
_entity.pdbx_description
1 polymer ?
#
loop_
_entity_poly.entity_id
_entity_poly.type
_entity_poly.pdbx_seq_one_letter_code
_entity_poly.pdbx_strand_id
1 'polypeptide(L)'
;MIEFIVFISCLTIFVIVLGVTLTIISKRKKFVLNNSQALLELSDINQRYTFLDVPSCNQRYFIDNRAMFNDLTCEDYLIYQMANYKKIFYANQKASRNKSIFDYYIKEVNSCSFGRYSDKKLPCKINKLVRIEKDLFKEKIQAPTIELCVRVNLVLTNLYGNSRANKWAVFDSSAIDEIQKEVAQKRGTFYLNEHVWNSICRVERSKVTNKIRFVVYQRDGYRCCKCGSNNNLEIDHIIPISKGGKSNMDNLQTLCHRCNVEKGSRVNY
;
A
#
# COMPACT_ATOMS: atom_id res chain seq x y z
N MET A 1 11.59 -45.70 -39.77
CA MET A 1 11.33 -46.65 -38.66
C MET A 1 12.49 -46.70 -37.67
N ILE A 2 13.72 -46.88 -38.11
CA ILE A 2 14.92 -46.93 -37.23
C ILE A 2 15.14 -45.63 -36.48
N GLU A 3 15.07 -44.48 -37.13
CA GLU A 3 15.22 -43.14 -36.48
C GLU A 3 14.16 -42.89 -35.40
N PHE A 4 12.94 -43.34 -35.62
CA PHE A 4 11.86 -43.19 -34.63
C PHE A 4 12.09 -44.08 -33.39
N ILE A 5 12.61 -45.30 -33.58
CA ILE A 5 12.96 -46.20 -32.47
C ILE A 5 14.14 -45.63 -31.67
N VAL A 6 15.15 -45.07 -32.34
CA VAL A 6 16.29 -44.40 -31.69
C VAL A 6 15.81 -43.18 -30.89
N PHE A 7 14.92 -42.37 -31.45
CA PHE A 7 14.37 -41.21 -30.75
C PHE A 7 13.61 -41.61 -29.47
N ILE A 8 12.74 -42.62 -29.54
CA ILE A 8 12.01 -43.13 -28.35
C ILE A 8 12.97 -43.66 -27.29
N SER A 9 14.01 -44.45 -27.70
CA SER A 9 14.99 -44.98 -26.76
C SER A 9 15.82 -43.86 -26.08
N CYS A 10 16.22 -42.82 -26.81
CA CYS A 10 16.89 -41.65 -26.25
C CYS A 10 15.98 -40.91 -25.25
N LEU A 11 14.69 -40.71 -25.57
CA LEU A 11 13.72 -40.07 -24.71
C LEU A 11 13.49 -40.87 -23.42
N THR A 12 13.37 -42.19 -23.49
CA THR A 12 13.21 -43.07 -22.32
C THR A 12 14.44 -43.04 -21.42
N ILE A 13 15.64 -43.07 -21.97
CA ILE A 13 16.89 -42.94 -21.21
C ILE A 13 16.96 -41.58 -20.53
N PHE A 14 16.60 -40.50 -21.22
CA PHE A 14 16.56 -39.15 -20.67
C PHE A 14 15.60 -39.07 -19.48
N VAL A 15 14.39 -39.61 -19.59
CA VAL A 15 13.38 -39.63 -18.50
C VAL A 15 13.88 -40.43 -17.29
N ILE A 16 14.53 -41.59 -17.54
CA ILE A 16 15.09 -42.40 -16.44
C ILE A 16 16.23 -41.66 -15.73
N VAL A 17 17.15 -41.04 -16.47
CA VAL A 17 18.26 -40.26 -15.91
C VAL A 17 17.73 -39.08 -15.14
N LEU A 18 16.72 -38.37 -15.64
CA LEU A 18 16.07 -37.26 -14.94
C LEU A 18 15.42 -37.73 -13.64
N GLY A 19 14.69 -38.85 -13.67
CA GLY A 19 14.07 -39.43 -12.48
C GLY A 19 15.09 -39.82 -11.38
N VAL A 20 16.19 -40.46 -11.79
CA VAL A 20 17.27 -40.80 -10.84
C VAL A 20 17.95 -39.55 -10.27
N THR A 21 18.21 -38.54 -11.08
CA THR A 21 18.83 -37.29 -10.62
C THR A 21 17.93 -36.54 -9.61
N LEU A 22 16.63 -36.46 -9.92
CA LEU A 22 15.63 -35.84 -9.00
C LEU A 22 15.54 -36.59 -7.66
N THR A 23 15.58 -37.92 -7.70
CA THR A 23 15.59 -38.78 -6.48
C THR A 23 16.82 -38.53 -5.62
N ILE A 24 18.00 -38.41 -6.24
CA ILE A 24 19.25 -38.12 -5.54
C ILE A 24 19.21 -36.72 -4.90
N ILE A 25 18.73 -35.73 -5.64
CA ILE A 25 18.59 -34.36 -5.13
C ILE A 25 17.62 -34.32 -3.95
N SER A 26 16.48 -34.99 -4.06
CA SER A 26 15.47 -35.07 -2.99
C SER A 26 16.05 -35.73 -1.72
N LYS A 27 16.79 -36.84 -1.84
CA LYS A 27 17.45 -37.49 -0.69
C LYS A 27 18.45 -36.56 -0.02
N ARG A 28 19.26 -35.83 -0.79
CA ARG A 28 20.22 -34.86 -0.24
C ARG A 28 19.52 -33.70 0.46
N LYS A 29 18.45 -33.14 -0.15
CA LYS A 29 17.66 -32.07 0.44
C LYS A 29 17.04 -32.52 1.78
N LYS A 30 16.46 -33.74 1.83
CA LYS A 30 15.90 -34.33 3.05
C LYS A 30 16.97 -34.53 4.14
N PHE A 31 18.17 -34.99 3.76
CA PHE A 31 19.29 -35.12 4.71
C PHE A 31 19.66 -33.78 5.32
N VAL A 32 19.83 -32.73 4.51
CA VAL A 32 20.20 -31.38 4.98
C VAL A 32 19.09 -30.81 5.89
N LEU A 33 17.82 -30.96 5.52
CA LEU A 33 16.68 -30.48 6.34
C LEU A 33 16.65 -31.12 7.73
N ASN A 34 17.04 -32.39 7.84
CA ASN A 34 16.96 -33.11 9.11
C ASN A 34 18.22 -33.00 9.98
N ASN A 35 19.38 -32.66 9.39
CA ASN A 35 20.66 -32.77 10.08
C ASN A 35 21.48 -31.47 10.12
N SER A 36 21.06 -30.42 9.40
CA SER A 36 21.82 -29.17 9.34
C SER A 36 21.71 -28.39 10.65
N GLN A 37 22.86 -28.11 11.26
CA GLN A 37 22.94 -27.27 12.45
C GLN A 37 22.56 -25.80 12.14
N ALA A 38 22.98 -25.28 10.99
CA ALA A 38 22.64 -23.92 10.56
C ALA A 38 21.13 -23.71 10.41
N LEU A 39 20.41 -24.71 9.87
CA LEU A 39 18.93 -24.63 9.75
C LEU A 39 18.21 -24.70 11.08
N LEU A 40 18.77 -25.44 12.07
CA LEU A 40 18.24 -25.47 13.43
C LEU A 40 18.47 -24.10 14.10
N GLU A 41 19.70 -23.58 14.05
CA GLU A 41 20.03 -22.25 14.58
C GLU A 41 19.12 -21.17 13.97
N LEU A 42 18.89 -21.19 12.63
CA LEU A 42 17.98 -20.26 11.98
C LEU A 42 16.53 -20.41 12.45
N SER A 43 16.09 -21.64 12.70
CA SER A 43 14.73 -21.89 13.23
C SER A 43 14.56 -21.25 14.61
N ASP A 44 15.54 -21.40 15.49
CA ASP A 44 15.53 -20.80 16.84
C ASP A 44 15.58 -19.27 16.76
N ILE A 45 16.39 -18.71 15.85
CA ILE A 45 16.44 -17.27 15.60
C ILE A 45 15.05 -16.79 15.12
N ASN A 46 14.44 -17.47 14.14
CA ASN A 46 13.11 -17.10 13.62
C ASN A 46 12.00 -17.14 14.69
N GLN A 47 12.11 -18.02 15.69
CA GLN A 47 11.17 -18.07 16.82
C GLN A 47 11.36 -16.90 17.80
N ARG A 48 12.60 -16.43 18.00
CA ARG A 48 12.91 -15.31 18.90
C ARG A 48 12.51 -13.96 18.32
N TYR A 49 12.56 -13.81 16.99
CA TYR A 49 12.26 -12.56 16.31
C TYR A 49 10.91 -12.61 15.60
N THR A 50 9.95 -11.83 16.11
CA THR A 50 8.61 -11.72 15.49
C THR A 50 8.45 -10.36 14.85
N PHE A 51 8.25 -10.35 13.55
CA PHE A 51 7.99 -9.15 12.78
C PHE A 51 6.49 -8.91 12.62
N LEU A 52 6.11 -7.63 12.60
CA LEU A 52 4.72 -7.22 12.39
C LEU A 52 4.39 -7.23 10.89
N ASP A 53 3.19 -7.69 10.57
CA ASP A 53 2.66 -7.53 9.21
C ASP A 53 2.35 -6.05 8.93
N VAL A 54 3.00 -5.49 7.90
CA VAL A 54 2.83 -4.10 7.46
C VAL A 54 1.89 -4.09 6.27
N PRO A 55 0.66 -3.58 6.44
CA PRO A 55 -0.31 -3.57 5.35
C PRO A 55 0.12 -2.61 4.24
N SER A 56 -0.19 -2.96 3.00
CA SER A 56 -0.05 -2.03 1.87
C SER A 56 -0.92 -0.81 2.08
N CYS A 57 -0.32 0.37 1.92
CA CYS A 57 -0.98 1.67 2.06
C CYS A 57 -1.10 2.41 0.72
N ASN A 58 -0.94 1.72 -0.41
CA ASN A 58 -1.10 2.34 -1.72
C ASN A 58 -2.51 2.94 -1.87
N GLN A 59 -2.56 4.14 -2.41
CA GLN A 59 -3.77 4.93 -2.57
C GLN A 59 -4.09 5.09 -4.06
N ARG A 60 -5.34 4.91 -4.41
CA ARG A 60 -5.85 5.22 -5.74
C ARG A 60 -7.10 6.07 -5.59
N TYR A 61 -7.12 7.23 -6.26
CA TYR A 61 -8.21 8.17 -6.16
C TYR A 61 -8.68 8.59 -7.55
N PHE A 62 -10.00 8.47 -7.78
CA PHE A 62 -10.62 8.77 -9.06
C PHE A 62 -11.23 10.17 -9.02
N ILE A 63 -10.94 10.96 -10.03
CA ILE A 63 -11.37 12.36 -10.18
C ILE A 63 -12.04 12.48 -11.55
N ASP A 64 -13.26 12.98 -11.60
CA ASP A 64 -14.00 13.22 -12.85
C ASP A 64 -13.98 14.70 -13.30
N ASN A 65 -13.40 15.58 -12.48
CA ASN A 65 -13.22 17.00 -12.77
C ASN A 65 -11.78 17.28 -13.21
N ARG A 66 -11.62 17.74 -14.47
CA ARG A 66 -10.31 18.00 -15.07
C ARG A 66 -9.55 19.13 -14.38
N ALA A 67 -10.25 20.22 -13.99
CA ALA A 67 -9.61 21.33 -13.28
C ALA A 67 -9.06 20.86 -11.93
N MET A 68 -9.86 20.13 -11.15
CA MET A 68 -9.42 19.54 -9.88
C MET A 68 -8.28 18.54 -10.06
N PHE A 69 -8.31 17.72 -11.13
CA PHE A 69 -7.21 16.81 -11.42
C PHE A 69 -5.91 17.58 -11.71
N ASN A 70 -5.96 18.72 -12.42
CA ASN A 70 -4.77 19.51 -12.70
C ASN A 70 -4.18 20.13 -11.43
N ASP A 71 -5.02 20.62 -10.54
CA ASP A 71 -4.61 21.36 -9.34
C ASP A 71 -4.20 20.44 -8.17
N LEU A 72 -4.86 19.27 -8.02
CA LEU A 72 -4.60 18.35 -6.93
C LEU A 72 -3.29 17.58 -7.17
N THR A 73 -2.34 17.66 -6.24
CA THR A 73 -1.11 16.87 -6.27
C THR A 73 -1.28 15.53 -5.54
N CYS A 74 -0.38 14.57 -5.81
CA CYS A 74 -0.34 13.32 -5.05
C CYS A 74 0.02 13.54 -3.58
N GLU A 75 0.85 14.55 -3.30
CA GLU A 75 1.21 14.97 -1.95
C GLU A 75 0.02 15.55 -1.19
N ASP A 76 -0.76 16.45 -1.81
CA ASP A 76 -2.00 16.99 -1.23
C ASP A 76 -2.95 15.86 -0.81
N TYR A 77 -3.08 14.83 -1.66
CA TYR A 77 -3.92 13.70 -1.35
C TYR A 77 -3.37 12.85 -0.20
N LEU A 78 -2.05 12.63 -0.15
CA LEU A 78 -1.40 11.92 0.95
C LEU A 78 -1.57 12.66 2.28
N ILE A 79 -1.35 13.98 2.31
CA ILE A 79 -1.58 14.85 3.47
C ILE A 79 -3.02 14.71 3.95
N TYR A 80 -3.99 14.77 3.03
CA TYR A 80 -5.40 14.56 3.37
C TYR A 80 -5.64 13.18 4.00
N GLN A 81 -5.08 12.11 3.44
CA GLN A 81 -5.23 10.76 3.99
C GLN A 81 -4.65 10.64 5.39
N MET A 82 -3.47 11.19 5.62
CA MET A 82 -2.80 11.14 6.93
C MET A 82 -3.49 12.03 7.98
N ALA A 83 -4.06 13.15 7.57
CA ALA A 83 -4.82 14.03 8.47
C ALA A 83 -6.15 13.41 8.94
N ASN A 84 -6.81 12.61 8.09
CA ASN A 84 -8.14 12.08 8.37
C ASN A 84 -8.15 10.60 8.77
N TYR A 85 -7.12 9.83 8.42
CA TYR A 85 -7.07 8.39 8.64
C TYR A 85 -5.74 7.94 9.26
N LYS A 86 -5.81 7.06 10.23
CA LYS A 86 -4.61 6.58 10.96
C LYS A 86 -3.91 5.38 10.29
N LYS A 87 -4.44 4.86 9.17
CA LYS A 87 -3.92 3.63 8.54
C LYS A 87 -2.44 3.74 8.18
N ILE A 88 -2.03 4.81 7.51
CA ILE A 88 -0.64 5.04 7.09
C ILE A 88 0.26 5.24 8.32
N PHE A 89 -0.22 5.97 9.32
CA PHE A 89 0.47 6.15 10.58
C PHE A 89 0.82 4.81 11.25
N TYR A 90 -0.15 3.93 11.43
CA TYR A 90 0.08 2.62 12.06
C TYR A 90 0.96 1.70 11.21
N ALA A 91 0.83 1.75 9.87
CA ALA A 91 1.69 1.00 8.99
C ALA A 91 3.15 1.46 9.09
N ASN A 92 3.41 2.77 9.12
CA ASN A 92 4.74 3.34 9.27
C ASN A 92 5.35 3.00 10.64
N GLN A 93 4.56 3.06 11.71
CA GLN A 93 5.01 2.65 13.05
C GLN A 93 5.41 1.16 13.10
N LYS A 94 4.65 0.28 12.43
CA LYS A 94 4.99 -1.15 12.34
C LYS A 94 6.27 -1.38 11.54
N ALA A 95 6.46 -0.68 10.41
CA ALA A 95 7.67 -0.77 9.60
C ALA A 95 8.90 -0.29 10.38
N SER A 96 8.80 0.84 11.08
CA SER A 96 9.85 1.38 11.94
C SER A 96 10.23 0.42 13.08
N ARG A 97 9.24 -0.23 13.70
CA ARG A 97 9.50 -1.27 14.70
C ARG A 97 10.22 -2.47 14.09
N ASN A 98 9.78 -2.95 12.93
CA ASN A 98 10.45 -4.04 12.23
C ASN A 98 11.91 -3.66 11.93
N LYS A 99 12.17 -2.44 11.46
CA LYS A 99 13.52 -1.94 11.18
C LYS A 99 14.41 -1.98 12.42
N SER A 100 13.92 -1.53 13.57
CA SER A 100 14.69 -1.54 14.82
C SER A 100 15.10 -2.93 15.31
N ILE A 101 14.37 -3.97 14.92
CA ILE A 101 14.63 -5.36 15.30
C ILE A 101 15.48 -6.08 14.22
N PHE A 102 15.31 -5.67 12.96
CA PHE A 102 15.88 -6.38 11.80
C PHE A 102 17.40 -6.42 11.80
N ASP A 103 18.06 -5.36 12.23
CA ASP A 103 19.52 -5.31 12.30
C ASP A 103 20.09 -6.35 13.27
N TYR A 104 19.44 -6.55 14.42
CA TYR A 104 19.81 -7.60 15.37
C TYR A 104 19.56 -8.98 14.80
N TYR A 105 18.40 -9.20 14.19
CA TYR A 105 18.04 -10.44 13.52
C TYR A 105 19.08 -10.82 12.46
N ILE A 106 19.40 -9.92 11.54
CA ILE A 106 20.35 -10.17 10.46
C ILE A 106 21.77 -10.45 11.01
N LYS A 107 22.17 -9.77 12.09
CA LYS A 107 23.45 -10.03 12.75
C LYS A 107 23.54 -11.48 13.26
N GLU A 108 22.49 -11.98 13.90
CA GLU A 108 22.44 -13.37 14.37
C GLU A 108 22.37 -14.36 13.19
N VAL A 109 21.56 -14.10 12.19
CA VAL A 109 21.47 -14.91 10.96
C VAL A 109 22.82 -15.03 10.27
N ASN A 110 23.59 -13.93 10.18
CA ASN A 110 24.92 -13.92 9.58
C ASN A 110 25.99 -14.63 10.43
N SER A 111 25.73 -14.90 11.71
CA SER A 111 26.64 -15.65 12.58
C SER A 111 26.54 -17.17 12.41
N CYS A 112 25.49 -17.67 11.75
CA CYS A 112 25.29 -19.10 11.52
C CYS A 112 26.39 -19.69 10.64
N SER A 113 26.90 -20.87 11.05
CA SER A 113 28.01 -21.55 10.36
C SER A 113 27.52 -22.77 9.58
N PHE A 114 27.86 -22.84 8.31
CA PHE A 114 27.45 -23.91 7.39
C PHE A 114 28.37 -25.14 7.43
N GLY A 115 27.82 -26.29 6.98
CA GLY A 115 28.59 -27.53 6.82
C GLY A 115 28.72 -28.36 8.08
N ARG A 116 27.97 -28.05 9.13
CA ARG A 116 27.87 -28.85 10.37
C ARG A 116 26.58 -29.67 10.36
N TYR A 117 26.70 -31.00 10.42
CA TYR A 117 25.58 -31.93 10.38
C TYR A 117 25.60 -32.84 11.61
N SER A 118 24.44 -33.13 12.17
CA SER A 118 24.29 -34.05 13.33
C SER A 118 24.65 -35.48 12.96
N ASP A 119 24.31 -35.94 11.77
CA ASP A 119 24.70 -37.25 11.25
C ASP A 119 26.05 -37.18 10.51
N LYS A 120 27.00 -38.04 10.91
CA LYS A 120 28.34 -38.13 10.31
C LYS A 120 28.34 -38.94 9.00
N LYS A 121 27.31 -39.74 8.70
CA LYS A 121 27.19 -40.52 7.46
C LYS A 121 26.63 -39.65 6.32
N LEU A 122 27.51 -38.89 5.68
CA LEU A 122 27.13 -37.97 4.62
C LEU A 122 26.73 -38.74 3.34
N PRO A 123 25.60 -38.39 2.69
CA PRO A 123 25.15 -39.04 1.45
C PRO A 123 25.96 -38.64 0.23
N CYS A 124 26.85 -37.65 0.33
CA CYS A 124 27.76 -37.20 -0.73
C CYS A 124 28.85 -36.28 -0.17
N LYS A 125 29.74 -35.75 -1.04
CA LYS A 125 30.75 -34.77 -0.65
C LYS A 125 30.12 -33.52 0.02
N ILE A 126 30.69 -33.09 1.12
CA ILE A 126 30.20 -31.99 1.97
C ILE A 126 29.87 -30.71 1.17
N ASN A 127 30.71 -30.33 0.21
CA ASN A 127 30.51 -29.11 -0.58
C ASN A 127 29.17 -29.11 -1.36
N LYS A 128 28.67 -30.30 -1.76
CA LYS A 128 27.37 -30.42 -2.43
C LYS A 128 26.23 -30.23 -1.44
N LEU A 129 26.39 -30.68 -0.20
CA LEU A 129 25.41 -30.50 0.86
C LEU A 129 25.37 -29.04 1.32
N VAL A 130 26.52 -28.38 1.50
CA VAL A 130 26.62 -26.97 1.90
C VAL A 130 25.93 -26.05 0.87
N ARG A 131 26.01 -26.37 -0.43
CA ARG A 131 25.28 -25.61 -1.43
C ARG A 131 23.75 -25.70 -1.23
N ILE A 132 23.23 -26.89 -1.04
CA ILE A 132 21.80 -27.14 -0.76
C ILE A 132 21.41 -26.47 0.56
N GLU A 133 22.24 -26.55 1.58
CA GLU A 133 22.05 -25.92 2.89
C GLU A 133 21.89 -24.41 2.77
N LYS A 134 22.79 -23.74 2.03
CA LYS A 134 22.74 -22.30 1.79
C LYS A 134 21.50 -21.88 1.04
N ASP A 135 21.08 -22.65 0.03
CA ASP A 135 19.85 -22.37 -0.72
C ASP A 135 18.61 -22.47 0.19
N LEU A 136 18.51 -23.56 0.98
CA LEU A 136 17.42 -23.74 1.94
C LEU A 136 17.44 -22.72 3.08
N PHE A 137 18.61 -22.33 3.53
CA PHE A 137 18.80 -21.31 4.58
C PHE A 137 18.26 -19.97 4.07
N LYS A 138 18.66 -19.57 2.86
CA LYS A 138 18.21 -18.33 2.22
C LYS A 138 16.68 -18.27 2.04
N GLU A 139 16.05 -19.40 1.66
CA GLU A 139 14.59 -19.51 1.52
C GLU A 139 13.85 -19.28 2.87
N LYS A 140 14.50 -19.58 4.00
CA LYS A 140 13.91 -19.51 5.35
C LYS A 140 14.21 -18.22 6.12
N ILE A 141 15.08 -17.35 5.61
CA ILE A 141 15.32 -16.03 6.19
C ILE A 141 14.04 -15.21 6.11
N GLN A 142 13.64 -14.60 7.23
CA GLN A 142 12.51 -13.69 7.25
C GLN A 142 12.87 -12.38 6.52
N ALA A 143 11.96 -11.93 5.67
CA ALA A 143 12.09 -10.67 4.92
C ALA A 143 10.93 -9.73 5.24
N PRO A 144 10.92 -9.12 6.45
CA PRO A 144 9.85 -8.24 6.85
C PRO A 144 9.89 -6.91 6.07
N THR A 145 8.75 -6.24 6.01
CA THR A 145 8.71 -4.86 5.54
C THR A 145 9.30 -3.96 6.63
N ILE A 146 10.49 -3.39 6.38
CA ILE A 146 11.23 -2.51 7.29
C ILE A 146 11.10 -1.03 6.94
N GLU A 147 10.63 -0.72 5.74
CA GLU A 147 10.37 0.63 5.27
C GLU A 147 9.01 0.69 4.59
N LEU A 148 8.20 1.67 4.97
CA LEU A 148 6.93 1.90 4.31
C LEU A 148 7.14 2.74 3.06
N CYS A 149 6.57 2.26 1.96
CA CYS A 149 6.53 2.99 0.70
C CYS A 149 5.06 3.11 0.28
N VAL A 150 4.58 4.34 0.11
CA VAL A 150 3.18 4.61 -0.26
C VAL A 150 3.14 5.17 -1.67
N ARG A 151 2.50 4.45 -2.58
CA ARG A 151 2.20 4.96 -3.91
C ARG A 151 0.82 5.62 -3.91
N VAL A 152 0.77 6.87 -4.31
CA VAL A 152 -0.48 7.60 -4.58
C VAL A 152 -0.67 7.68 -6.09
N ASN A 153 -1.85 7.31 -6.58
CA ASN A 153 -2.23 7.38 -7.98
C ASN A 153 -3.56 8.14 -8.10
N LEU A 154 -3.53 9.32 -8.70
CA LEU A 154 -4.70 10.12 -9.02
C LEU A 154 -5.10 9.81 -10.47
N VAL A 155 -6.34 9.41 -10.69
CA VAL A 155 -6.85 8.96 -11.99
C VAL A 155 -7.98 9.87 -12.43
N LEU A 156 -7.77 10.59 -13.54
CA LEU A 156 -8.85 11.34 -14.19
C LEU A 156 -9.75 10.37 -14.96
N THR A 157 -11.04 10.39 -14.66
CA THR A 157 -12.04 9.57 -15.34
C THR A 157 -13.04 10.42 -16.10
N ASN A 158 -13.64 9.85 -17.15
CA ASN A 158 -14.82 10.45 -17.78
C ASN A 158 -16.11 10.06 -17.01
N LEU A 159 -17.24 10.55 -17.48
CA LEU A 159 -18.57 10.27 -16.91
C LEU A 159 -18.92 8.77 -16.88
N TYR A 160 -18.28 7.96 -17.73
CA TYR A 160 -18.47 6.51 -17.80
C TYR A 160 -17.45 5.74 -16.96
N GLY A 161 -16.60 6.43 -16.17
CA GLY A 161 -15.58 5.81 -15.33
C GLY A 161 -14.30 5.37 -16.06
N ASN A 162 -14.20 5.63 -17.38
CA ASN A 162 -12.98 5.28 -18.13
C ASN A 162 -11.85 6.24 -17.81
N SER A 163 -10.65 5.71 -17.55
CA SER A 163 -9.45 6.49 -17.30
C SER A 163 -9.03 7.31 -18.54
N ARG A 164 -8.76 8.60 -18.35
CA ARG A 164 -8.30 9.54 -19.37
C ARG A 164 -6.86 10.00 -19.17
N ALA A 165 -6.47 10.14 -17.92
CA ALA A 165 -5.11 10.50 -17.53
C ALA A 165 -4.84 9.98 -16.13
N ASN A 166 -3.57 9.82 -15.78
CA ASN A 166 -3.16 9.54 -14.41
C ASN A 166 -1.91 10.34 -14.07
N LYS A 167 -1.73 10.63 -12.80
CA LYS A 167 -0.48 11.09 -12.21
C LYS A 167 -0.24 10.32 -10.93
N TRP A 168 1.01 9.96 -10.67
CA TRP A 168 1.37 9.19 -9.51
C TRP A 168 2.67 9.67 -8.89
N ALA A 169 2.81 9.43 -7.61
CA ALA A 169 4.04 9.65 -6.87
C ALA A 169 4.25 8.52 -5.86
N VAL A 170 5.49 8.32 -5.46
CA VAL A 170 5.89 7.36 -4.42
C VAL A 170 6.51 8.15 -3.29
N PHE A 171 6.04 7.89 -2.09
CA PHE A 171 6.50 8.50 -0.85
C PHE A 171 7.17 7.42 -0.01
N ASP A 172 8.42 7.61 0.33
CA ASP A 172 9.19 6.74 1.21
C ASP A 172 8.91 7.05 2.69
N SER A 173 9.52 6.28 3.58
CA SER A 173 9.36 6.47 5.02
C SER A 173 9.77 7.86 5.49
N SER A 174 10.78 8.49 4.88
CA SER A 174 11.24 9.83 5.26
C SER A 174 10.20 10.90 4.94
N ALA A 175 9.68 10.89 3.72
CA ALA A 175 8.60 11.79 3.30
C ALA A 175 7.32 11.60 4.14
N ILE A 176 6.99 10.33 4.47
CA ILE A 176 5.86 10.00 5.33
C ILE A 176 6.06 10.55 6.74
N ASP A 177 7.27 10.43 7.31
CA ASP A 177 7.60 10.95 8.64
C ASP A 177 7.52 12.49 8.69
N GLU A 178 7.96 13.19 7.66
CA GLU A 178 7.86 14.65 7.56
C GLU A 178 6.40 15.10 7.53
N ILE A 179 5.59 14.52 6.65
CA ILE A 179 4.15 14.81 6.58
C ILE A 179 3.47 14.47 7.90
N GLN A 180 3.85 13.37 8.54
CA GLN A 180 3.28 12.96 9.83
C GLN A 180 3.58 13.96 10.94
N LYS A 181 4.82 14.46 11.02
CA LYS A 181 5.20 15.50 11.98
C LYS A 181 4.39 16.78 11.73
N GLU A 182 4.28 17.19 10.48
CA GLU A 182 3.50 18.37 10.10
C GLU A 182 2.03 18.23 10.49
N VAL A 183 1.39 17.11 10.17
CA VAL A 183 -0.01 16.83 10.53
C VAL A 183 -0.19 16.73 12.05
N ALA A 184 0.77 16.14 12.79
CA ALA A 184 0.68 15.97 14.24
C ALA A 184 0.83 17.30 14.99
N GLN A 185 1.80 18.13 14.62
CA GLN A 185 2.05 19.43 15.25
C GLN A 185 0.82 20.35 15.17
N LYS A 186 -0.03 20.18 14.16
CA LYS A 186 -1.15 21.06 13.85
C LYS A 186 -2.51 20.54 14.31
N ARG A 187 -2.60 19.27 14.77
CA ARG A 187 -3.82 18.74 15.39
C ARG A 187 -4.14 19.35 16.76
N GLY A 188 -3.14 19.92 17.47
CA GLY A 188 -3.32 20.57 18.78
C GLY A 188 -3.60 22.07 18.71
N THR A 189 -3.40 22.70 17.55
CA THR A 189 -3.73 24.10 17.32
C THR A 189 -4.83 24.17 16.28
N PHE A 190 -5.87 24.98 16.53
CA PHE A 190 -6.99 25.24 15.61
C PHE A 190 -6.55 25.77 14.23
N TYR A 191 -5.26 25.97 14.02
CA TYR A 191 -4.62 26.41 12.78
C TYR A 191 -3.80 25.28 12.19
N LEU A 192 -4.47 24.41 11.41
CA LEU A 192 -3.75 23.66 10.37
C LEU A 192 -2.94 24.64 9.54
N ASN A 193 -1.67 24.32 9.23
CA ASN A 193 -0.90 25.09 8.26
C ASN A 193 -1.77 25.31 7.03
N GLU A 194 -1.72 26.49 6.48
CA GLU A 194 -2.52 26.89 5.32
C GLU A 194 -2.41 25.88 4.18
N HIS A 195 -1.21 25.34 3.95
CA HIS A 195 -0.98 24.30 2.94
C HIS A 195 -1.77 23.01 3.22
N VAL A 196 -1.69 22.46 4.44
CA VAL A 196 -2.44 21.23 4.84
C VAL A 196 -3.94 21.47 4.77
N TRP A 197 -4.38 22.65 5.22
CA TRP A 197 -5.78 23.02 5.16
C TRP A 197 -6.29 23.14 3.72
N ASN A 198 -5.54 23.82 2.85
CA ASN A 198 -5.86 23.95 1.43
C ASN A 198 -5.90 22.59 0.73
N SER A 199 -5.00 21.66 1.10
CA SER A 199 -4.99 20.29 0.58
C SER A 199 -6.26 19.53 0.96
N ILE A 200 -6.68 19.63 2.21
CA ILE A 200 -7.94 19.04 2.71
C ILE A 200 -9.13 19.61 1.95
N CYS A 201 -9.19 20.93 1.79
CA CYS A 201 -10.27 21.60 1.08
C CYS A 201 -10.34 21.20 -0.39
N ARG A 202 -9.19 21.07 -1.07
CA ARG A 202 -9.12 20.60 -2.47
C ARG A 202 -9.67 19.19 -2.60
N VAL A 203 -9.23 18.25 -1.75
CA VAL A 203 -9.70 16.87 -1.80
C VAL A 203 -11.18 16.76 -1.43
N GLU A 204 -11.67 17.49 -0.43
CA GLU A 204 -13.10 17.47 -0.10
C GLU A 204 -13.96 18.01 -1.27
N ARG A 205 -13.56 19.13 -1.88
CA ARG A 205 -14.27 19.67 -3.06
C ARG A 205 -14.26 18.72 -4.24
N SER A 206 -13.15 17.99 -4.49
CA SER A 206 -13.03 17.04 -5.59
C SER A 206 -13.97 15.83 -5.45
N LYS A 207 -14.45 15.53 -4.26
CA LYS A 207 -15.45 14.47 -4.01
C LYS A 207 -16.83 14.82 -4.56
N VAL A 208 -17.15 16.12 -4.74
CA VAL A 208 -18.43 16.58 -5.30
C VAL A 208 -18.39 16.43 -6.83
N THR A 209 -18.46 15.18 -7.27
CA THR A 209 -18.45 14.79 -8.68
C THR A 209 -19.69 15.24 -9.43
N ASN A 210 -19.67 15.24 -10.76
CA ASN A 210 -20.85 15.57 -11.57
C ASN A 210 -22.03 14.66 -11.25
N LYS A 211 -21.77 13.37 -10.96
CA LYS A 211 -22.81 12.42 -10.54
C LYS A 211 -23.45 12.85 -9.22
N ILE A 212 -22.66 13.23 -8.24
CA ILE A 212 -23.15 13.72 -6.93
C ILE A 212 -23.94 15.02 -7.12
N ARG A 213 -23.40 15.97 -7.91
CA ARG A 213 -24.13 17.22 -8.24
C ARG A 213 -25.50 16.93 -8.82
N PHE A 214 -25.57 16.04 -9.80
CA PHE A 214 -26.85 15.65 -10.42
C PHE A 214 -27.83 15.09 -9.39
N VAL A 215 -27.38 14.16 -8.53
CA VAL A 215 -28.24 13.56 -7.49
C VAL A 215 -28.73 14.60 -6.49
N VAL A 216 -27.87 15.52 -6.05
CA VAL A 216 -28.25 16.60 -5.13
C VAL A 216 -29.24 17.56 -5.81
N TYR A 217 -29.01 17.99 -7.06
CA TYR A 217 -29.95 18.81 -7.79
C TYR A 217 -31.31 18.13 -7.96
N GLN A 218 -31.31 16.83 -8.29
CA GLN A 218 -32.54 16.05 -8.43
C GLN A 218 -33.29 15.96 -7.09
N ARG A 219 -32.61 15.66 -5.98
CA ARG A 219 -33.19 15.60 -4.63
C ARG A 219 -33.83 16.93 -4.26
N ASP A 220 -33.18 18.05 -4.56
CA ASP A 220 -33.60 19.40 -4.18
C ASP A 220 -34.55 20.03 -5.24
N GLY A 221 -35.01 19.27 -6.22
CA GLY A 221 -36.00 19.69 -7.24
C GLY A 221 -35.46 20.75 -8.19
N TYR A 222 -34.13 20.83 -8.41
CA TYR A 222 -33.46 21.85 -9.24
C TYR A 222 -33.81 23.29 -8.78
N ARG A 223 -33.91 23.47 -7.46
CA ARG A 223 -34.25 24.77 -6.86
C ARG A 223 -33.29 25.07 -5.67
N CYS A 224 -33.05 26.35 -5.45
CA CYS A 224 -32.35 26.82 -4.26
C CYS A 224 -33.14 26.45 -2.99
N CYS A 225 -32.55 25.69 -2.09
CA CYS A 225 -33.17 25.28 -0.83
C CYS A 225 -33.57 26.45 0.07
N LYS A 226 -32.95 27.65 -0.15
CA LYS A 226 -33.27 28.85 0.63
C LYS A 226 -34.37 29.71 0.03
N CYS A 227 -34.24 30.09 -1.24
CA CYS A 227 -35.14 31.08 -1.88
C CYS A 227 -36.01 30.52 -3.01
N GLY A 228 -35.88 29.22 -3.34
CA GLY A 228 -36.66 28.57 -4.39
C GLY A 228 -36.28 28.91 -5.83
N SER A 229 -35.26 29.81 -6.03
CA SER A 229 -34.80 30.17 -7.40
C SER A 229 -34.24 28.95 -8.12
N ASN A 230 -34.48 28.88 -9.45
CA ASN A 230 -33.90 27.85 -10.31
C ASN A 230 -32.72 28.37 -11.16
N ASN A 231 -32.26 29.60 -10.95
CA ASN A 231 -31.19 30.24 -11.71
C ASN A 231 -29.84 30.13 -10.96
N ASN A 232 -28.76 29.92 -11.72
CA ASN A 232 -27.38 29.91 -11.22
C ASN A 232 -27.23 29.03 -9.97
N LEU A 233 -27.63 27.77 -10.09
CA LEU A 233 -27.57 26.79 -9.02
C LEU A 233 -26.16 26.26 -8.80
N GLU A 234 -25.75 26.16 -7.53
CA GLU A 234 -24.48 25.65 -7.07
C GLU A 234 -24.71 24.61 -5.97
N ILE A 235 -23.78 23.67 -5.85
CA ILE A 235 -23.76 22.75 -4.71
C ILE A 235 -22.93 23.39 -3.61
N ASP A 236 -23.52 23.48 -2.45
CA ASP A 236 -22.91 24.03 -1.24
C ASP A 236 -22.87 23.00 -0.12
N HIS A 237 -21.90 23.14 0.80
CA HIS A 237 -21.79 22.35 2.01
C HIS A 237 -22.61 23.00 3.15
N ILE A 238 -23.62 22.30 3.70
CA ILE A 238 -24.43 22.77 4.84
C ILE A 238 -23.51 23.18 5.99
N ILE A 239 -22.67 22.26 6.45
CA ILE A 239 -21.52 22.54 7.31
C ILE A 239 -20.34 22.82 6.40
N PRO A 240 -19.79 24.04 6.37
CA PRO A 240 -18.67 24.39 5.52
C PRO A 240 -17.45 23.49 5.74
N ILE A 241 -16.68 23.20 4.68
CA ILE A 241 -15.43 22.47 4.82
C ILE A 241 -14.52 23.15 5.83
N SER A 242 -14.49 24.48 5.87
CA SER A 242 -13.74 25.29 6.84
C SER A 242 -14.12 25.04 8.31
N LYS A 243 -15.24 24.41 8.57
CA LYS A 243 -15.72 24.01 9.89
C LYS A 243 -15.79 22.48 10.06
N GLY A 244 -15.01 21.72 9.25
CA GLY A 244 -14.94 20.27 9.32
C GLY A 244 -16.02 19.54 8.54
N GLY A 245 -16.83 20.24 7.74
CA GLY A 245 -17.85 19.63 6.89
C GLY A 245 -17.24 18.70 5.86
N LYS A 246 -17.88 17.54 5.66
CA LYS A 246 -17.49 16.52 4.68
C LYS A 246 -18.40 16.58 3.46
N SER A 247 -17.87 16.14 2.28
CA SER A 247 -18.63 16.10 1.01
C SER A 247 -19.44 14.81 0.90
N ASN A 248 -20.30 14.56 1.90
CA ASN A 248 -21.31 13.48 1.87
C ASN A 248 -22.69 14.04 1.50
N MET A 249 -23.59 13.17 1.07
CA MET A 249 -24.92 13.56 0.57
C MET A 249 -25.73 14.37 1.58
N ASP A 250 -25.61 14.05 2.88
CA ASP A 250 -26.37 14.70 3.95
C ASP A 250 -25.86 16.10 4.26
N ASN A 251 -24.62 16.40 3.88
CA ASN A 251 -23.99 17.71 4.08
C ASN A 251 -23.94 18.58 2.81
N LEU A 252 -24.59 18.15 1.72
CA LEU A 252 -24.66 18.90 0.48
C LEU A 252 -26.08 19.43 0.25
N GLN A 253 -26.19 20.65 -0.30
CA GLN A 253 -27.44 21.29 -0.64
C GLN A 253 -27.32 22.10 -1.93
N THR A 254 -28.46 22.36 -2.58
CA THR A 254 -28.54 23.23 -3.72
C THR A 254 -28.83 24.66 -3.28
N LEU A 255 -27.98 25.61 -3.62
CA LEU A 255 -28.20 27.03 -3.45
C LEU A 255 -28.07 27.77 -4.79
N CYS A 256 -28.78 28.90 -4.97
CA CYS A 256 -28.42 29.82 -6.03
C CYS A 256 -27.16 30.61 -5.63
N HIS A 257 -26.43 31.13 -6.60
CA HIS A 257 -25.18 31.88 -6.37
C HIS A 257 -25.33 32.96 -5.30
N ARG A 258 -26.40 33.76 -5.34
CA ARG A 258 -26.67 34.80 -4.35
C ARG A 258 -26.77 34.25 -2.93
N CYS A 259 -27.57 33.20 -2.73
CA CYS A 259 -27.75 32.58 -1.42
C CYS A 259 -26.46 31.88 -0.94
N ASN A 260 -25.68 31.31 -1.84
CA ASN A 260 -24.40 30.68 -1.53
C ASN A 260 -23.37 31.72 -1.07
N VAL A 261 -23.23 32.82 -1.77
CA VAL A 261 -22.35 33.94 -1.37
C VAL A 261 -22.80 34.54 -0.03
N GLU A 262 -24.11 34.76 0.14
CA GLU A 262 -24.67 35.29 1.39
C GLU A 262 -24.43 34.33 2.58
N LYS A 263 -24.53 33.01 2.38
CA LYS A 263 -24.21 32.02 3.40
C LYS A 263 -22.72 32.04 3.77
N GLY A 264 -21.83 32.06 2.79
CA GLY A 264 -20.39 31.99 3.03
C GLY A 264 -19.99 30.79 3.89
N SER A 265 -19.27 31.02 4.99
CA SER A 265 -18.83 29.98 5.94
C SER A 265 -19.73 29.81 7.17
N ARG A 266 -20.97 30.31 7.14
CA ARG A 266 -21.93 30.14 8.27
C ARG A 266 -22.56 28.74 8.22
N VAL A 267 -22.77 28.11 9.39
CA VAL A 267 -23.42 26.81 9.52
C VAL A 267 -24.94 26.98 9.54
N ASN A 268 -25.43 27.97 10.29
CA ASN A 268 -26.84 28.28 10.40
C ASN A 268 -27.17 29.44 9.45
N TYR A 269 -27.90 29.12 8.39
CA TYR A 269 -28.22 30.10 7.36
C TYR A 269 -29.62 29.91 6.82
#